data_5dc9f31e07bfb67a4f4a44b18b6ee792
#
_entry.id   5dc9f31e07bfb67a4f4a44b18b6ee792
#
_cell.length_a   1.000
_cell.length_b   1.000
_cell.length_c   1.000
_cell.angle_alpha   90.00
_cell.angle_beta   90.00
_cell.angle_gamma   90.00
#
_symmetry.space_group_name_H-M   'P 1'
#
loop_
_entity.id
_entity.type
_entity.pdbx_description
1 polymer ?
#
loop_
_entity_poly.entity_id
_entity_poly.type
_entity_poly.pdbx_seq_one_letter_code
_entity_poly.pdbx_strand_id
1 'polypeptide(L)'
;IRKAACMFGWDWGGRLPDAGLFREVSVDAYKTARIAQVYLGQRHEVTGKSVHGNIVSSVRLTGDVEIEWMPGASSEKVKAVLLLTSPDGSTTLSGQSALTDAFTDSAPSLNLTGLGCGLRSNHISVSMTVENPQLWWPNGYGDQALYQAKVLLAPETEDAGEPLDSWHKKIGLRTMNVNTDAMADEVFDSHMINQEEDLDDGNNMILAHGEKRIIVTDRKEKKIPGRNFAYEVNGLQIFAMGADYIPEDNILTRQNRRRTDMLLASAQESHYNCLRVWGGGYFLDDFFYDVCDERGLIVWQDFMFACASYELEDVFEANICAEIRQNIRRLRSQPCIGLWCGNNEMETQYETLAWPQTKKQYYDYIRLYEYIIPKLVKEEDPDAFYWPSSPSSGGNYENSNAENVGDVHYWGVWHGNEPFTAYRKHHYRFLSEFGFQSFPALQTVRRFTDKGDRNIYSRVMEMHQRNTAANGKIMNYISQTYLYPKNFDELLYCSQLLQADAIRYGVEHFRRFRGTCMGTVVWQLNDIWPVASWASVDYYGNWKALQYAEKRMFAPVLLS
;
A
#
# COMPACT_ATOMS: atom_id res chain seq x y z
N ILE A 1 -12.64 15.72 -14.53
CA ILE A 1 -11.71 16.28 -13.53
C ILE A 1 -10.98 15.14 -12.85
N ARG A 2 -9.66 15.19 -12.85
CA ARG A 2 -8.80 14.22 -12.15
C ARG A 2 -8.44 14.76 -10.77
N LYS A 3 -9.03 14.19 -9.72
CA LYS A 3 -8.87 14.63 -8.32
C LYS A 3 -9.13 13.44 -7.39
N ALA A 4 -8.56 13.47 -6.18
CA ALA A 4 -8.79 12.44 -5.17
C ALA A 4 -10.29 12.25 -4.90
N ALA A 5 -10.79 11.03 -5.06
CA ALA A 5 -12.22 10.72 -4.95
C ALA A 5 -12.77 11.06 -3.55
N CYS A 6 -12.00 10.81 -2.50
CA CYS A 6 -12.40 11.07 -1.12
C CYS A 6 -12.68 12.55 -0.80
N MET A 7 -12.15 13.50 -1.59
CA MET A 7 -12.41 14.92 -1.38
C MET A 7 -13.85 15.34 -1.71
N PHE A 8 -14.57 14.51 -2.45
CA PHE A 8 -16.00 14.72 -2.71
C PHE A 8 -16.91 14.13 -1.63
N GLY A 9 -16.35 13.64 -0.56
CA GLY A 9 -17.00 12.98 0.56
C GLY A 9 -16.83 11.48 0.52
N TRP A 10 -16.67 10.88 1.69
CA TRP A 10 -16.60 9.45 1.91
C TRP A 10 -17.34 9.09 3.19
N ASP A 11 -17.53 7.81 3.49
CA ASP A 11 -18.20 7.39 4.73
C ASP A 11 -17.35 7.57 6.01
N TRP A 12 -16.17 8.17 5.86
CA TRP A 12 -15.29 8.65 6.92
C TRP A 12 -14.77 10.07 6.65
N GLY A 13 -15.01 10.65 5.47
CA GLY A 13 -14.47 11.94 5.02
C GLY A 13 -15.53 13.01 4.77
N GLY A 14 -15.18 14.25 5.08
CA GLY A 14 -15.98 15.42 4.74
C GLY A 14 -15.92 15.74 3.25
N ARG A 15 -16.92 16.45 2.71
CA ARG A 15 -16.92 16.94 1.35
C ARG A 15 -16.24 18.31 1.27
N LEU A 16 -14.93 18.32 0.99
CA LEU A 16 -14.12 19.53 0.90
C LEU A 16 -13.20 19.47 -0.34
N PRO A 17 -13.77 19.50 -1.56
CA PRO A 17 -12.97 19.51 -2.77
C PRO A 17 -12.31 20.89 -2.95
N ASP A 18 -11.03 20.97 -2.62
CA ASP A 18 -10.21 22.15 -2.85
C ASP A 18 -9.59 22.18 -4.26
N ALA A 19 -8.96 23.26 -4.62
CA ALA A 19 -8.18 23.40 -5.83
C ALA A 19 -7.04 24.42 -5.63
N GLY A 20 -5.86 24.10 -6.13
CA GLY A 20 -4.71 24.99 -6.04
C GLY A 20 -3.39 24.28 -6.14
N LEU A 21 -2.30 25.05 -6.13
CA LEU A 21 -0.93 24.54 -6.02
C LEU A 21 -0.65 24.32 -4.52
N PHE A 22 -0.43 23.08 -4.11
CA PHE A 22 -0.22 22.72 -2.70
C PHE A 22 1.17 22.11 -2.44
N ARG A 23 1.97 21.91 -3.47
CA ARG A 23 3.37 21.48 -3.40
C ARG A 23 4.28 22.57 -3.90
N GLU A 24 5.58 22.46 -3.65
CA GLU A 24 6.60 23.38 -4.16
C GLU A 24 6.59 23.45 -5.69
N VAL A 25 6.91 24.63 -6.18
CA VAL A 25 7.13 24.90 -7.60
C VAL A 25 8.55 25.38 -7.74
N SER A 26 9.34 24.70 -8.57
CA SER A 26 10.72 25.07 -8.88
C SER A 26 10.88 25.47 -10.35
N VAL A 27 11.93 26.22 -10.63
CA VAL A 27 12.40 26.52 -11.97
C VAL A 27 13.87 26.15 -12.03
N ASP A 28 14.18 25.16 -12.84
CA ASP A 28 15.53 24.66 -13.01
C ASP A 28 16.09 25.13 -14.38
N ALA A 29 17.39 25.50 -14.42
CA ALA A 29 18.05 25.95 -15.61
C ALA A 29 19.26 25.09 -15.97
N TYR A 30 19.33 24.63 -17.19
CA TYR A 30 20.39 23.75 -17.69
C TYR A 30 21.04 24.39 -18.92
N LYS A 31 22.36 24.19 -19.11
CA LYS A 31 23.11 24.74 -20.26
C LYS A 31 23.28 23.73 -21.38
N THR A 32 23.69 22.52 -21.08
CA THR A 32 24.07 21.48 -22.04
C THR A 32 23.07 20.34 -22.09
N ALA A 33 22.92 19.64 -20.97
CA ALA A 33 22.07 18.47 -20.83
C ALA A 33 21.64 18.30 -19.37
N ARG A 34 20.56 17.55 -19.17
CA ARG A 34 20.12 17.14 -17.83
C ARG A 34 19.78 15.65 -17.78
N ILE A 35 19.74 15.09 -16.58
CA ILE A 35 19.20 13.79 -16.32
C ILE A 35 17.67 13.92 -16.23
N ALA A 36 16.94 13.36 -17.22
CA ALA A 36 15.49 13.36 -17.20
C ALA A 36 14.94 12.31 -16.21
N GLN A 37 15.57 11.11 -16.20
CA GLN A 37 15.25 10.05 -15.26
C GLN A 37 16.39 9.03 -15.16
N VAL A 38 16.33 8.23 -14.09
CA VAL A 38 17.20 7.07 -13.89
C VAL A 38 16.33 5.86 -13.53
N TYR A 39 16.62 4.72 -14.14
CA TYR A 39 16.14 3.41 -13.72
C TYR A 39 17.33 2.56 -13.30
N LEU A 40 17.25 1.92 -12.13
CA LEU A 40 18.29 1.01 -11.63
C LEU A 40 17.71 -0.40 -11.50
N GLY A 41 17.91 -1.20 -12.55
CA GLY A 41 17.57 -2.64 -12.54
C GLY A 41 18.55 -3.43 -11.67
N GLN A 42 18.06 -4.49 -11.01
CA GLN A 42 18.84 -5.33 -10.11
C GLN A 42 18.81 -6.79 -10.60
N ARG A 43 19.97 -7.43 -10.71
CA ARG A 43 20.08 -8.86 -10.96
C ARG A 43 20.89 -9.51 -9.84
N HIS A 44 20.22 -10.38 -9.08
CA HIS A 44 20.78 -11.08 -7.93
C HIS A 44 21.37 -12.43 -8.36
N GLU A 45 22.61 -12.68 -7.96
CA GLU A 45 23.26 -14.00 -8.13
C GLU A 45 23.01 -14.85 -6.89
N VAL A 46 22.03 -15.76 -7.00
CA VAL A 46 21.61 -16.62 -5.91
C VAL A 46 22.44 -17.90 -5.91
N THR A 47 23.19 -18.14 -4.85
CA THR A 47 24.07 -19.33 -4.69
C THR A 47 23.44 -20.44 -3.85
N GLY A 48 22.34 -20.14 -3.15
CA GLY A 48 21.63 -21.11 -2.33
C GLY A 48 20.40 -20.49 -1.67
N LYS A 49 19.69 -21.30 -0.88
CA LYS A 49 18.52 -20.90 -0.10
C LYS A 49 18.67 -21.34 1.35
N SER A 50 18.28 -20.50 2.28
CA SER A 50 18.24 -20.76 3.72
C SER A 50 16.82 -20.59 4.26
N VAL A 51 16.62 -20.86 5.56
CA VAL A 51 15.37 -20.55 6.25
C VAL A 51 15.08 -19.06 6.33
N HIS A 52 16.07 -18.21 6.05
CA HIS A 52 15.97 -16.76 6.02
C HIS A 52 15.93 -16.19 4.60
N GLY A 53 15.63 -17.00 3.58
CA GLY A 53 15.55 -16.59 2.18
C GLY A 53 16.80 -16.96 1.36
N ASN A 54 16.97 -16.28 0.25
CA ASN A 54 18.06 -16.53 -0.69
C ASN A 54 19.42 -16.12 -0.11
N ILE A 55 20.45 -16.93 -0.42
CA ILE A 55 21.86 -16.57 -0.20
C ILE A 55 22.36 -15.93 -1.48
N VAL A 56 22.66 -14.64 -1.43
CA VAL A 56 23.05 -13.82 -2.58
C VAL A 56 24.53 -13.49 -2.50
N SER A 57 25.33 -13.92 -3.48
CA SER A 57 26.76 -13.64 -3.54
C SER A 57 27.07 -12.26 -4.11
N SER A 58 26.30 -11.82 -5.10
CA SER A 58 26.45 -10.50 -5.70
C SER A 58 25.14 -9.95 -6.25
N VAL A 59 25.07 -8.64 -6.41
CA VAL A 59 23.99 -7.95 -7.14
C VAL A 59 24.61 -7.09 -8.21
N ARG A 60 24.23 -7.37 -9.47
CA ARG A 60 24.55 -6.50 -10.58
C ARG A 60 23.49 -5.42 -10.72
N LEU A 61 23.90 -4.16 -10.62
CA LEU A 61 23.09 -3.00 -10.91
C LEU A 61 23.31 -2.57 -12.37
N THR A 62 22.23 -2.30 -13.07
CA THR A 62 22.25 -1.70 -14.42
C THR A 62 21.40 -0.44 -14.38
N GLY A 63 22.05 0.70 -14.59
CA GLY A 63 21.41 2.01 -14.70
C GLY A 63 21.08 2.30 -16.15
N ASP A 64 19.81 2.64 -16.43
CA ASP A 64 19.37 3.30 -17.66
C ASP A 64 19.11 4.77 -17.32
N VAL A 65 19.90 5.65 -17.93
CA VAL A 65 19.89 7.10 -17.65
C VAL A 65 19.36 7.81 -18.90
N GLU A 66 18.15 8.34 -18.83
CA GLU A 66 17.60 9.19 -19.89
C GLU A 66 18.15 10.61 -19.74
N ILE A 67 18.77 11.11 -20.82
CA ILE A 67 19.37 12.44 -20.89
C ILE A 67 18.57 13.29 -21.85
N GLU A 68 18.16 14.46 -21.42
CA GLU A 68 17.60 15.50 -22.29
C GLU A 68 18.66 16.55 -22.62
N TRP A 69 18.74 16.89 -23.91
CA TRP A 69 19.72 17.84 -24.44
C TRP A 69 19.09 19.20 -24.65
N MET A 70 19.82 20.23 -24.23
CA MET A 70 19.42 21.62 -24.49
C MET A 70 19.63 21.99 -25.95
N PRO A 71 18.80 22.89 -26.51
CA PRO A 71 18.99 23.39 -27.87
C PRO A 71 20.39 24.00 -28.06
N GLY A 72 21.08 23.57 -29.11
CA GLY A 72 22.44 24.05 -29.43
C GLY A 72 23.59 23.22 -28.84
N ALA A 73 23.33 22.21 -28.04
CA ALA A 73 24.36 21.34 -27.42
C ALA A 73 24.95 20.28 -28.39
N SER A 74 24.83 20.44 -29.70
CA SER A 74 25.05 19.42 -30.73
C SER A 74 26.49 18.90 -30.89
N SER A 75 27.48 19.53 -30.27
CA SER A 75 28.90 19.13 -30.35
C SER A 75 29.48 18.64 -29.04
N GLU A 76 28.68 18.62 -27.98
CA GLU A 76 29.15 18.20 -26.67
C GLU A 76 28.90 16.73 -26.45
N LYS A 77 29.82 16.08 -25.72
CA LYS A 77 29.69 14.68 -25.30
C LYS A 77 29.65 14.59 -23.78
N VAL A 78 28.90 13.64 -23.29
CA VAL A 78 28.73 13.39 -21.87
C VAL A 78 28.88 11.90 -21.53
N LYS A 79 29.16 11.59 -20.28
CA LYS A 79 29.12 10.25 -19.70
C LYS A 79 28.31 10.26 -18.40
N ALA A 80 27.68 9.14 -18.09
CA ALA A 80 27.08 8.90 -16.78
C ALA A 80 28.07 8.19 -15.86
N VAL A 81 28.15 8.64 -14.61
CA VAL A 81 28.93 7.98 -13.56
C VAL A 81 27.99 7.59 -12.44
N LEU A 82 27.84 6.29 -12.17
CA LEU A 82 27.09 5.75 -11.05
C LEU A 82 28.01 5.58 -9.86
N LEU A 83 27.70 6.19 -8.75
CA LEU A 83 28.34 6.00 -7.45
C LEU A 83 27.36 5.32 -6.52
N LEU A 84 27.82 4.33 -5.76
CA LEU A 84 27.03 3.61 -4.78
C LEU A 84 27.79 3.51 -3.47
N THR A 85 27.28 4.17 -2.44
CA THR A 85 27.86 4.11 -1.10
C THR A 85 27.08 3.11 -0.25
N SER A 86 27.83 2.25 0.46
CA SER A 86 27.26 1.21 1.35
C SER A 86 26.40 1.82 2.48
N PRO A 87 25.49 1.03 3.09
CA PRO A 87 24.61 1.53 4.15
C PRO A 87 25.34 2.14 5.35
N ASP A 88 26.52 1.63 5.69
CA ASP A 88 27.39 2.14 6.77
C ASP A 88 28.29 3.31 6.35
N GLY A 89 28.26 3.71 5.07
CA GLY A 89 29.08 4.77 4.51
C GLY A 89 30.56 4.42 4.30
N SER A 90 30.99 3.18 4.59
CA SER A 90 32.40 2.79 4.59
C SER A 90 33.00 2.59 3.21
N THR A 91 32.19 2.20 2.24
CA THR A 91 32.64 1.84 0.89
C THR A 91 31.82 2.57 -0.17
N THR A 92 32.49 3.11 -1.18
CA THR A 92 31.85 3.67 -2.37
C THR A 92 32.37 2.98 -3.61
N LEU A 93 31.45 2.35 -4.36
CA LEU A 93 31.72 1.74 -5.67
C LEU A 93 31.42 2.74 -6.78
N SER A 94 32.06 2.60 -7.92
CA SER A 94 31.78 3.42 -9.10
C SER A 94 31.71 2.61 -10.39
N GLY A 95 30.78 3.02 -11.28
CA GLY A 95 30.66 2.52 -12.64
C GLY A 95 30.53 3.70 -13.61
N GLN A 96 31.02 3.56 -14.83
CA GLN A 96 30.96 4.61 -15.83
C GLN A 96 30.38 4.08 -17.14
N SER A 97 29.63 4.92 -17.86
CA SER A 97 29.18 4.66 -19.21
C SER A 97 30.27 4.99 -20.24
N ALA A 98 30.07 4.58 -21.49
CA ALA A 98 30.76 5.19 -22.64
C ALA A 98 30.33 6.67 -22.78
N LEU A 99 31.12 7.43 -23.53
CA LEU A 99 30.74 8.77 -23.98
C LEU A 99 29.62 8.69 -25.01
N THR A 100 28.66 9.61 -24.91
CA THR A 100 27.57 9.76 -25.88
C THR A 100 27.37 11.22 -26.23
N ASP A 101 26.81 11.51 -27.40
CA ASP A 101 26.46 12.84 -27.88
C ASP A 101 24.96 12.92 -28.27
N ALA A 102 24.51 14.14 -28.57
CA ALA A 102 23.10 14.40 -28.90
C ALA A 102 22.63 13.77 -30.23
N PHE A 103 23.52 13.16 -31.01
CA PHE A 103 23.21 12.64 -32.36
C PHE A 103 23.11 11.10 -32.39
N THR A 104 23.54 10.40 -31.35
CA THR A 104 23.40 8.96 -31.25
C THR A 104 21.96 8.60 -30.87
N ASP A 105 21.18 8.09 -31.82
CA ASP A 105 19.82 7.51 -31.66
C ASP A 105 18.79 8.35 -30.89
N SER A 106 18.80 9.68 -31.11
CA SER A 106 17.85 10.56 -30.43
C SER A 106 16.46 10.50 -31.06
N ALA A 107 15.49 9.92 -30.37
CA ALA A 107 14.07 10.15 -30.64
C ALA A 107 13.63 11.50 -30.02
N PRO A 108 12.74 12.26 -30.67
CA PRO A 108 12.15 13.42 -30.00
C PRO A 108 11.37 12.98 -28.78
N SER A 109 11.69 13.49 -27.59
CA SER A 109 10.87 13.25 -26.42
C SER A 109 9.47 13.80 -26.67
N LEU A 110 8.45 12.97 -26.48
CA LEU A 110 7.05 13.41 -26.54
C LEU A 110 6.80 14.34 -25.35
N ASN A 111 6.80 15.63 -25.62
CA ASN A 111 6.48 16.64 -24.62
C ASN A 111 4.95 16.64 -24.39
N LEU A 112 4.48 15.91 -23.40
CA LEU A 112 3.07 15.78 -23.02
C LEU A 112 2.46 17.09 -22.47
N THR A 113 3.26 18.13 -22.27
CA THR A 113 2.80 19.41 -21.69
C THR A 113 2.30 20.42 -22.72
N GLY A 114 2.35 20.10 -24.02
CA GLY A 114 1.82 21.00 -25.07
C GLY A 114 2.57 22.32 -25.27
N LEU A 115 3.65 22.59 -24.55
CA LEU A 115 4.55 23.73 -24.71
C LEU A 115 5.75 23.29 -25.54
N GLY A 116 5.56 23.28 -26.81
CA GLY A 116 6.34 22.89 -27.96
C GLY A 116 7.86 23.12 -28.03
N CYS A 117 8.64 22.66 -27.10
CA CYS A 117 10.07 22.42 -27.30
C CYS A 117 10.34 20.94 -27.08
N GLY A 118 10.22 20.09 -28.10
CA GLY A 118 10.68 18.71 -28.06
C GLY A 118 12.19 18.72 -27.86
N LEU A 119 12.65 18.55 -26.61
CA LEU A 119 14.05 18.28 -26.33
C LEU A 119 14.41 16.93 -26.93
N ARG A 120 15.61 16.80 -27.48
CA ARG A 120 16.12 15.51 -27.89
C ARG A 120 16.53 14.73 -26.64
N SER A 121 16.17 13.45 -26.57
CA SER A 121 16.62 12.57 -25.49
C SER A 121 17.31 11.33 -26.07
N ASN A 122 18.28 10.82 -25.33
CA ASN A 122 18.86 9.51 -25.54
C ASN A 122 19.12 8.83 -24.19
N HIS A 123 19.39 7.53 -24.26
CA HIS A 123 19.62 6.71 -23.09
C HIS A 123 21.09 6.31 -23.00
N ILE A 124 21.65 6.37 -21.79
CA ILE A 124 22.99 5.88 -21.49
C ILE A 124 22.90 4.76 -20.47
N SER A 125 23.57 3.64 -20.76
CA SER A 125 23.65 2.53 -19.81
C SER A 125 24.93 2.61 -18.97
N VAL A 126 24.79 2.41 -17.66
CA VAL A 126 25.90 2.28 -16.73
C VAL A 126 25.67 1.06 -15.84
N SER A 127 26.72 0.33 -15.46
CA SER A 127 26.57 -0.85 -14.61
C SER A 127 27.70 -1.01 -13.60
N MET A 128 27.37 -1.70 -12.50
CA MET A 128 28.34 -2.14 -11.48
C MET A 128 27.88 -3.44 -10.83
N THR A 129 28.79 -4.09 -10.10
CA THR A 129 28.47 -5.26 -9.30
C THR A 129 28.80 -4.99 -7.84
N VAL A 130 27.88 -5.33 -6.94
CA VAL A 130 28.05 -5.28 -5.49
C VAL A 130 28.27 -6.70 -5.00
N GLU A 131 29.47 -6.99 -4.53
CA GLU A 131 29.81 -8.28 -3.94
C GLU A 131 29.39 -8.34 -2.48
N ASN A 132 28.87 -9.49 -2.02
CA ASN A 132 28.39 -9.71 -0.66
C ASN A 132 27.45 -8.61 -0.19
N PRO A 133 26.32 -8.36 -0.89
CA PRO A 133 25.42 -7.24 -0.64
C PRO A 133 24.72 -7.36 0.71
N GLN A 134 24.49 -6.23 1.38
CA GLN A 134 23.50 -6.13 2.45
C GLN A 134 22.12 -5.95 1.82
N LEU A 135 21.24 -6.95 2.02
CA LEU A 135 19.90 -6.92 1.44
C LEU A 135 18.94 -6.11 2.31
N TRP A 136 18.01 -5.42 1.66
CA TRP A 136 16.89 -4.77 2.35
C TRP A 136 15.81 -5.80 2.68
N TRP A 137 15.24 -5.69 3.88
CA TRP A 137 14.18 -6.57 4.38
C TRP A 137 13.01 -5.79 4.98
N PRO A 138 11.77 -6.33 4.94
CA PRO A 138 10.65 -5.77 5.65
C PRO A 138 10.82 -5.84 7.17
N ASN A 139 10.12 -4.95 7.88
CA ASN A 139 10.07 -4.95 9.34
C ASN A 139 9.78 -6.32 9.93
N GLY A 140 10.60 -6.76 10.87
CA GLY A 140 10.50 -8.07 11.52
C GLY A 140 11.14 -9.24 10.76
N TYR A 141 11.74 -9.02 9.58
CA TYR A 141 12.39 -10.06 8.77
C TYR A 141 13.90 -9.84 8.55
N GLY A 142 14.42 -8.68 8.85
CA GLY A 142 15.84 -8.33 8.74
C GLY A 142 16.06 -6.82 8.75
N ASP A 143 17.27 -6.40 8.38
CA ASP A 143 17.66 -5.00 8.39
C ASP A 143 17.16 -4.26 7.12
N GLN A 144 16.91 -2.96 7.27
CA GLN A 144 16.56 -2.06 6.18
C GLN A 144 17.82 -1.42 5.59
N ALA A 145 18.67 -2.25 4.99
CA ALA A 145 19.93 -1.78 4.40
C ALA A 145 19.69 -0.89 3.17
N LEU A 146 20.01 0.39 3.27
CA LEU A 146 19.80 1.39 2.22
C LEU A 146 21.15 1.96 1.74
N TYR A 147 21.45 1.74 0.47
CA TYR A 147 22.60 2.28 -0.23
C TYR A 147 22.31 3.69 -0.74
N GLN A 148 23.30 4.58 -0.74
CA GLN A 148 23.19 5.89 -1.36
C GLN A 148 23.63 5.78 -2.83
N ALA A 149 22.66 5.80 -3.75
CA ALA A 149 22.94 5.82 -5.19
C ALA A 149 22.99 7.27 -5.69
N LYS A 150 24.04 7.59 -6.45
CA LYS A 150 24.22 8.88 -7.09
C LYS A 150 24.63 8.68 -8.55
N VAL A 151 23.89 9.29 -9.47
CA VAL A 151 24.28 9.35 -10.88
C VAL A 151 24.73 10.78 -11.19
N LEU A 152 25.92 10.91 -11.74
CA LEU A 152 26.49 12.18 -12.20
C LEU A 152 26.50 12.20 -13.72
N LEU A 153 26.07 13.29 -14.32
CA LEU A 153 26.25 13.57 -15.74
C LEU A 153 27.51 14.42 -15.90
N ALA A 154 28.57 13.83 -16.43
CA ALA A 154 29.87 14.47 -16.55
C ALA A 154 30.19 14.81 -18.04
N PRO A 155 30.81 15.98 -18.32
CA PRO A 155 31.30 16.31 -19.66
C PRO A 155 32.50 15.43 -20.05
N GLU A 156 32.86 15.45 -21.35
CA GLU A 156 34.00 14.69 -21.92
C GLU A 156 35.34 15.07 -21.27
N THR A 157 35.52 16.35 -20.97
CA THR A 157 36.79 16.89 -20.45
C THR A 157 36.88 16.67 -18.94
N GLU A 158 37.92 15.97 -18.48
CA GLU A 158 38.17 15.69 -17.05
C GLU A 158 38.48 16.97 -16.23
N ASP A 159 38.86 18.07 -16.85
CA ASP A 159 39.16 19.33 -16.20
C ASP A 159 37.93 20.23 -15.91
N ALA A 160 36.74 19.80 -16.28
CA ALA A 160 35.51 20.54 -16.03
C ALA A 160 34.95 20.21 -14.63
N GLY A 161 35.33 20.96 -13.67
CA GLY A 161 35.19 20.88 -12.20
C GLY A 161 33.87 20.37 -11.60
N GLU A 162 32.68 20.62 -12.17
CA GLU A 162 31.39 20.20 -11.60
C GLU A 162 30.58 19.39 -12.63
N PRO A 163 29.80 18.39 -12.17
CA PRO A 163 28.93 17.66 -13.06
C PRO A 163 27.85 18.59 -13.65
N LEU A 164 27.40 18.31 -14.87
CA LEU A 164 26.34 19.07 -15.54
C LEU A 164 25.01 18.92 -14.81
N ASP A 165 24.75 17.73 -14.27
CA ASP A 165 23.57 17.41 -13.48
C ASP A 165 23.83 16.18 -12.58
N SER A 166 22.98 15.98 -11.58
CA SER A 166 23.09 14.82 -10.68
C SER A 166 21.72 14.34 -10.20
N TRP A 167 21.58 13.03 -10.11
CA TRP A 167 20.45 12.35 -9.50
C TRP A 167 20.89 11.62 -8.25
N HIS A 168 20.06 11.62 -7.20
CA HIS A 168 20.34 10.98 -5.91
C HIS A 168 19.12 10.19 -5.43
N LYS A 169 19.35 8.99 -4.92
CA LYS A 169 18.30 8.16 -4.29
C LYS A 169 18.90 7.20 -3.27
N LYS A 170 18.19 6.94 -2.17
CA LYS A 170 18.43 5.75 -1.36
C LYS A 170 17.80 4.56 -2.05
N ILE A 171 18.50 3.45 -2.17
CA ILE A 171 17.98 2.22 -2.77
C ILE A 171 18.25 1.04 -1.84
N GLY A 172 17.31 0.09 -1.77
CA GLY A 172 17.51 -1.19 -1.12
C GLY A 172 17.81 -2.27 -2.17
N LEU A 173 18.80 -3.11 -1.92
CA LEU A 173 19.07 -4.27 -2.76
C LEU A 173 18.14 -5.41 -2.33
N ARG A 174 17.18 -5.77 -3.18
CA ARG A 174 16.19 -6.81 -2.87
C ARG A 174 15.57 -7.37 -4.12
N THR A 175 15.03 -8.59 -4.04
CA THR A 175 13.99 -9.08 -4.93
C THR A 175 12.63 -8.92 -4.26
N MET A 176 11.60 -8.53 -5.01
CA MET A 176 10.22 -8.37 -4.53
C MET A 176 9.26 -8.88 -5.60
N ASN A 177 8.38 -9.79 -5.20
CA ASN A 177 7.33 -10.30 -6.06
C ASN A 177 6.11 -10.70 -5.22
N VAL A 178 4.99 -11.03 -5.87
CA VAL A 178 3.84 -11.68 -5.25
C VAL A 178 3.75 -13.10 -5.84
N ASN A 179 3.84 -14.09 -4.97
CA ASN A 179 3.65 -15.47 -5.36
C ASN A 179 2.15 -15.74 -5.56
N THR A 180 1.77 -16.13 -6.77
CA THR A 180 0.40 -16.51 -7.16
C THR A 180 0.30 -17.91 -7.70
N ASP A 181 1.26 -18.79 -7.37
CA ASP A 181 1.30 -20.16 -7.83
C ASP A 181 0.08 -20.94 -7.36
N ALA A 182 -0.29 -21.96 -8.14
CA ALA A 182 -1.28 -22.91 -7.70
C ALA A 182 -0.81 -23.56 -6.39
N MET A 183 -1.65 -23.56 -5.36
CA MET A 183 -1.36 -24.29 -4.16
C MET A 183 -1.50 -25.78 -4.46
N ALA A 184 -0.43 -26.52 -4.20
CA ALA A 184 -0.49 -27.98 -4.19
C ALA A 184 -1.61 -28.41 -3.24
N ASP A 185 -2.18 -29.59 -3.47
CA ASP A 185 -3.18 -30.22 -2.59
C ASP A 185 -2.58 -30.55 -1.21
N GLU A 186 -1.94 -29.57 -0.59
CA GLU A 186 -1.37 -29.77 0.74
C GLU A 186 -2.46 -29.76 1.78
N VAL A 187 -2.35 -30.79 2.58
CA VAL A 187 -3.18 -31.02 3.74
C VAL A 187 -2.70 -30.11 4.86
N PHE A 188 -3.54 -29.16 5.26
CA PHE A 188 -3.26 -28.36 6.44
C PHE A 188 -3.60 -29.16 7.69
N ASP A 189 -2.58 -29.50 8.41
CA ASP A 189 -2.73 -30.03 9.77
C ASP A 189 -3.00 -28.87 10.74
N SER A 190 -4.27 -28.37 10.77
CA SER A 190 -4.68 -27.36 11.72
C SER A 190 -5.13 -28.01 13.02
N HIS A 191 -4.50 -27.75 14.17
CA HIS A 191 -4.99 -28.17 15.49
C HIS A 191 -6.14 -27.26 15.93
N MET A 192 -7.25 -27.30 15.19
CA MET A 192 -8.42 -26.52 15.52
C MET A 192 -9.36 -27.29 16.43
N ILE A 193 -9.75 -26.63 17.48
CA ILE A 193 -10.82 -27.04 18.34
C ILE A 193 -12.11 -26.80 17.60
N ASN A 194 -12.80 -27.88 17.26
CA ASN A 194 -14.07 -27.78 16.55
C ASN A 194 -15.18 -27.59 17.57
N GLN A 195 -15.61 -26.37 17.81
CA GLN A 195 -16.83 -26.02 18.52
C GLN A 195 -17.83 -25.29 17.63
N GLU A 196 -17.71 -25.43 16.31
CA GLU A 196 -18.59 -24.70 15.38
C GLU A 196 -20.07 -25.06 15.57
N GLU A 197 -20.40 -26.26 15.98
CA GLU A 197 -21.79 -26.67 16.20
C GLU A 197 -22.43 -26.05 17.46
N ASP A 198 -21.62 -25.69 18.44
CA ASP A 198 -22.10 -25.08 19.70
C ASP A 198 -22.15 -23.56 19.68
N LEU A 199 -21.61 -22.92 18.64
CA LEU A 199 -21.55 -21.47 18.52
C LEU A 199 -22.69 -20.87 17.68
N ASP A 200 -23.48 -21.70 17.02
CA ASP A 200 -24.53 -21.27 16.10
C ASP A 200 -25.92 -21.12 16.77
N ASP A 201 -26.00 -21.29 18.07
CA ASP A 201 -27.26 -21.18 18.82
C ASP A 201 -27.65 -19.75 19.21
N GLY A 202 -26.97 -18.75 18.66
CA GLY A 202 -27.24 -17.32 18.94
C GLY A 202 -26.81 -16.86 20.35
N ASN A 203 -26.28 -17.77 21.16
CA ASN A 203 -25.83 -17.52 22.53
C ASN A 203 -24.32 -17.38 22.66
N ASN A 204 -23.68 -16.74 21.69
CA ASN A 204 -22.25 -16.42 21.72
C ASN A 204 -21.82 -15.50 22.84
N MET A 205 -22.72 -15.20 23.69
CA MET A 205 -22.42 -14.60 24.95
C MET A 205 -21.79 -15.66 25.82
N ILE A 206 -20.58 -15.43 26.15
CA ILE A 206 -20.11 -15.91 27.42
C ILE A 206 -19.43 -17.28 27.39
N LEU A 207 -18.29 -17.21 26.91
CA LEU A 207 -17.18 -17.86 27.59
C LEU A 207 -16.94 -17.32 29.02
N ALA A 208 -17.79 -16.46 29.51
CA ALA A 208 -17.64 -15.83 30.84
C ALA A 208 -18.08 -16.71 32.02
N HIS A 209 -18.72 -17.84 31.79
CA HIS A 209 -19.13 -18.74 32.86
C HIS A 209 -18.63 -20.17 32.68
N GLY A 210 -17.41 -20.30 32.21
CA GLY A 210 -16.44 -21.20 32.83
C GLY A 210 -16.67 -22.69 32.76
N GLU A 211 -17.44 -23.32 31.87
CA GLU A 211 -17.46 -24.79 31.78
C GLU A 211 -17.79 -25.37 30.41
N LYS A 212 -17.31 -24.77 29.32
CA LYS A 212 -17.30 -25.51 28.07
C LYS A 212 -15.96 -26.21 27.88
N ARG A 213 -15.99 -27.52 27.90
CA ARG A 213 -14.82 -28.36 27.62
C ARG A 213 -14.39 -28.14 26.19
N ILE A 214 -13.12 -27.81 26.02
CA ILE A 214 -12.47 -27.84 24.72
C ILE A 214 -12.37 -29.28 24.28
N ILE A 215 -13.13 -29.67 23.27
CA ILE A 215 -13.03 -31.00 22.67
C ILE A 215 -12.10 -30.86 21.46
N VAL A 216 -10.91 -31.43 21.59
CA VAL A 216 -10.02 -31.62 20.43
C VAL A 216 -10.56 -32.82 19.68
N THR A 217 -11.18 -32.57 18.52
CA THR A 217 -11.60 -33.65 17.62
C THR A 217 -10.49 -34.00 16.67
N ASP A 218 -10.38 -35.26 16.28
CA ASP A 218 -9.51 -35.71 15.20
C ASP A 218 -9.81 -34.93 13.96
N ARG A 219 -8.75 -34.40 13.37
CA ARG A 219 -8.84 -33.53 12.22
C ARG A 219 -9.19 -34.29 10.97
N LYS A 220 -10.19 -33.76 10.30
CA LYS A 220 -10.31 -33.96 8.86
C LYS A 220 -9.58 -32.82 8.17
N GLU A 221 -8.53 -33.18 7.46
CA GLU A 221 -7.81 -32.29 6.57
C GLU A 221 -8.78 -31.70 5.53
N LYS A 222 -9.00 -30.38 5.57
CA LYS A 222 -9.79 -29.73 4.55
C LYS A 222 -8.83 -29.21 3.47
N LYS A 223 -8.82 -29.88 2.33
CA LYS A 223 -8.15 -29.36 1.14
C LYS A 223 -8.89 -28.11 0.66
N ILE A 224 -8.19 -27.00 0.55
CA ILE A 224 -8.72 -25.75 0.00
C ILE A 224 -7.93 -25.45 -1.29
N PRO A 225 -8.34 -26.03 -2.43
CA PRO A 225 -7.65 -25.78 -3.70
C PRO A 225 -7.76 -24.30 -4.06
N GLY A 226 -6.74 -23.76 -4.69
CA GLY A 226 -6.71 -22.37 -5.09
C GLY A 226 -5.31 -21.93 -5.51
N ARG A 227 -5.06 -20.63 -5.42
CA ARG A 227 -3.76 -20.03 -5.75
C ARG A 227 -3.24 -19.28 -4.53
N ASN A 228 -1.93 -19.27 -4.37
CA ASN A 228 -1.26 -18.46 -3.36
C ASN A 228 -1.48 -16.97 -3.66
N PHE A 229 -1.38 -16.14 -2.64
CA PHE A 229 -1.25 -14.69 -2.78
C PHE A 229 -0.38 -14.18 -1.61
N ALA A 230 0.91 -14.09 -1.84
CA ALA A 230 1.87 -13.77 -0.78
C ALA A 230 3.03 -12.94 -1.33
N TYR A 231 3.43 -11.90 -0.61
CA TYR A 231 4.70 -11.23 -0.91
C TYR A 231 5.85 -12.22 -0.77
N GLU A 232 6.74 -12.22 -1.75
CA GLU A 232 8.02 -12.92 -1.69
C GLU A 232 9.16 -11.91 -1.77
N VAL A 233 9.90 -11.77 -0.67
CA VAL A 233 11.04 -10.86 -0.56
C VAL A 233 12.31 -11.67 -0.40
N ASN A 234 13.28 -11.47 -1.28
CA ASN A 234 14.55 -12.21 -1.26
C ASN A 234 14.36 -13.74 -1.17
N GLY A 235 13.32 -14.27 -1.85
CA GLY A 235 12.98 -15.69 -1.85
C GLY A 235 12.30 -16.21 -0.59
N LEU A 236 11.88 -15.33 0.34
CA LEU A 236 11.12 -15.68 1.53
C LEU A 236 9.69 -15.14 1.41
N GLN A 237 8.70 -16.01 1.63
CA GLN A 237 7.30 -15.60 1.70
C GLN A 237 7.01 -14.87 3.02
N ILE A 238 6.39 -13.70 2.91
CA ILE A 238 6.09 -12.79 4.01
C ILE A 238 4.60 -12.86 4.33
N PHE A 239 4.24 -13.04 5.60
CA PHE A 239 2.88 -12.78 6.05
C PHE A 239 2.71 -11.26 6.23
N ALA A 240 1.90 -10.63 5.38
CA ALA A 240 1.64 -9.20 5.44
C ALA A 240 0.77 -8.84 6.66
N MET A 241 1.23 -7.90 7.46
CA MET A 241 0.55 -7.37 8.65
C MET A 241 0.51 -5.86 8.57
N GLY A 242 -0.67 -5.27 8.57
CA GLY A 242 -0.76 -3.82 8.48
C GLY A 242 -2.16 -3.29 8.28
N ALA A 243 -2.23 -2.10 7.69
CA ALA A 243 -3.48 -1.41 7.45
C ALA A 243 -3.47 -0.59 6.16
N ASP A 244 -4.68 -0.20 5.72
CA ASP A 244 -4.86 0.76 4.64
C ASP A 244 -4.50 2.17 5.12
N TYR A 245 -3.82 2.91 4.26
CA TYR A 245 -3.42 4.29 4.48
C TYR A 245 -4.23 5.22 3.58
N ILE A 246 -4.99 6.13 4.19
CA ILE A 246 -5.79 7.14 3.50
C ILE A 246 -5.11 8.51 3.56
N PRO A 247 -5.55 9.53 2.80
CA PRO A 247 -5.06 10.89 2.98
C PRO A 247 -5.10 11.36 4.43
N GLU A 248 -4.08 12.08 4.86
CA GLU A 248 -3.92 12.47 6.26
C GLU A 248 -4.77 13.68 6.67
N ASP A 249 -5.19 14.51 5.71
CA ASP A 249 -6.01 15.70 5.95
C ASP A 249 -6.90 16.00 4.73
N ASN A 250 -8.10 16.50 4.97
CA ASN A 250 -8.97 17.02 3.91
C ASN A 250 -8.38 18.26 3.23
N ILE A 251 -7.55 19.02 3.93
CA ILE A 251 -6.88 20.22 3.43
C ILE A 251 -5.40 19.89 3.21
N LEU A 252 -5.02 19.64 1.96
CA LEU A 252 -3.70 19.13 1.59
C LEU A 252 -2.53 19.97 2.10
N THR A 253 -2.70 21.28 2.21
CA THR A 253 -1.68 22.20 2.74
C THR A 253 -1.39 22.04 4.23
N ARG A 254 -2.20 21.27 4.98
CA ARG A 254 -1.97 20.96 6.39
C ARG A 254 -1.11 19.72 6.60
N GLN A 255 -0.90 18.95 5.55
CA GLN A 255 0.00 17.81 5.63
C GLN A 255 1.42 18.25 5.97
N ASN A 256 2.09 17.46 6.80
CA ASN A 256 3.45 17.73 7.19
C ASN A 256 4.19 16.45 7.57
N ARG A 257 5.50 16.47 7.36
CA ARG A 257 6.41 15.34 7.60
C ARG A 257 6.31 14.77 9.01
N ARG A 258 6.08 15.62 10.02
CA ARG A 258 5.96 15.18 11.42
C ARG A 258 4.76 14.24 11.61
N ARG A 259 3.62 14.56 10.98
CA ARG A 259 2.42 13.73 11.07
C ARG A 259 2.61 12.39 10.35
N THR A 260 3.13 12.44 9.12
CA THR A 260 3.45 11.23 8.36
C THR A 260 4.40 10.33 9.14
N ASP A 261 5.51 10.87 9.67
CA ASP A 261 6.47 10.12 10.47
C ASP A 261 5.85 9.49 11.73
N MET A 262 4.98 10.24 12.44
CA MET A 262 4.27 9.73 13.62
C MET A 262 3.35 8.54 13.27
N LEU A 263 2.61 8.60 12.16
CA LEU A 263 1.75 7.50 11.71
C LEU A 263 2.56 6.26 11.34
N LEU A 264 3.65 6.45 10.58
CA LEU A 264 4.53 5.35 10.17
C LEU A 264 5.32 4.77 11.35
N ALA A 265 5.69 5.60 12.34
CA ALA A 265 6.28 5.13 13.59
C ALA A 265 5.28 4.28 14.40
N SER A 266 4.00 4.70 14.45
CA SER A 266 2.93 3.92 15.10
C SER A 266 2.72 2.57 14.41
N ALA A 267 2.76 2.53 13.07
CA ALA A 267 2.70 1.31 12.30
C ALA A 267 3.87 0.37 12.63
N GLN A 268 5.11 0.87 12.57
CA GLN A 268 6.30 0.08 12.90
C GLN A 268 6.28 -0.43 14.34
N GLU A 269 5.90 0.42 15.31
CA GLU A 269 5.80 0.04 16.73
C GLU A 269 4.75 -1.05 16.97
N SER A 270 3.72 -1.11 16.12
CA SER A 270 2.68 -2.14 16.14
C SER A 270 3.02 -3.36 15.26
N HIS A 271 4.29 -3.54 14.88
CA HIS A 271 4.82 -4.65 14.09
C HIS A 271 4.26 -4.75 12.67
N TYR A 272 3.76 -3.65 12.10
CA TYR A 272 3.38 -3.66 10.69
C TYR A 272 4.62 -3.86 9.81
N ASN A 273 4.42 -4.61 8.76
CA ASN A 273 5.38 -4.78 7.67
C ASN A 273 4.79 -4.43 6.30
N CYS A 274 3.51 -4.05 6.28
CA CYS A 274 2.81 -3.69 5.05
C CYS A 274 1.86 -2.50 5.30
N LEU A 275 1.73 -1.63 4.31
CA LEU A 275 0.70 -0.60 4.21
C LEU A 275 0.11 -0.63 2.81
N ARG A 276 -1.21 -0.44 2.68
CA ARG A 276 -1.85 -0.22 1.40
C ARG A 276 -2.21 1.25 1.25
N VAL A 277 -1.60 1.92 0.27
CA VAL A 277 -1.97 3.29 -0.12
C VAL A 277 -3.22 3.21 -0.98
N TRP A 278 -4.36 3.55 -0.40
CA TRP A 278 -5.68 3.37 -0.97
C TRP A 278 -5.95 4.29 -2.17
N GLY A 279 -6.58 3.73 -3.22
CA GLY A 279 -6.78 4.38 -4.53
C GLY A 279 -7.78 5.54 -4.58
N GLY A 280 -8.57 5.78 -3.53
CA GLY A 280 -9.48 6.94 -3.46
C GLY A 280 -8.81 8.25 -2.99
N GLY A 281 -7.51 8.20 -2.71
CA GLY A 281 -6.68 9.32 -2.29
C GLY A 281 -5.89 9.96 -3.45
N TYR A 282 -4.64 10.21 -3.19
CA TYR A 282 -3.65 10.72 -4.15
C TYR A 282 -2.29 10.11 -3.85
N PHE A 283 -1.37 10.13 -4.81
CA PHE A 283 0.00 9.68 -4.59
C PHE A 283 0.68 10.56 -3.54
N LEU A 284 1.20 9.92 -2.49
CA LEU A 284 1.83 10.59 -1.37
C LEU A 284 3.17 11.23 -1.77
N ASP A 285 3.72 12.07 -0.89
CA ASP A 285 5.02 12.70 -1.11
C ASP A 285 6.16 11.69 -0.95
N ASP A 286 7.31 11.97 -1.57
CA ASP A 286 8.49 11.09 -1.51
C ASP A 286 8.90 10.77 -0.08
N PHE A 287 8.73 11.72 0.84
CA PHE A 287 9.01 11.52 2.26
C PHE A 287 8.28 10.32 2.88
N PHE A 288 7.03 10.07 2.48
CA PHE A 288 6.28 8.89 2.96
C PHE A 288 6.99 7.59 2.56
N TYR A 289 7.39 7.48 1.29
CA TYR A 289 8.06 6.28 0.78
C TYR A 289 9.47 6.13 1.35
N ASP A 290 10.21 7.23 1.48
CA ASP A 290 11.53 7.22 2.11
C ASP A 290 11.47 6.69 3.55
N VAL A 291 10.46 7.10 4.33
CA VAL A 291 10.25 6.58 5.69
C VAL A 291 9.78 5.12 5.68
N CYS A 292 8.95 4.71 4.70
CA CYS A 292 8.59 3.30 4.53
C CYS A 292 9.82 2.43 4.22
N ASP A 293 10.74 2.91 3.38
CA ASP A 293 12.01 2.25 3.10
C ASP A 293 12.85 2.07 4.38
N GLU A 294 12.98 3.14 5.16
CA GLU A 294 13.76 3.16 6.41
C GLU A 294 13.15 2.29 7.51
N ARG A 295 11.82 2.10 7.51
CA ARG A 295 11.08 1.32 8.51
C ARG A 295 10.74 -0.10 8.07
N GLY A 296 11.04 -0.48 6.83
CA GLY A 296 10.72 -1.80 6.29
C GLY A 296 9.22 -2.03 6.08
N LEU A 297 8.47 -1.01 5.71
CA LEU A 297 7.03 -1.12 5.44
C LEU A 297 6.82 -1.35 3.94
N ILE A 298 6.43 -2.56 3.56
CA ILE A 298 6.04 -2.86 2.17
C ILE A 298 4.82 -2.01 1.82
N VAL A 299 4.86 -1.36 0.67
CA VAL A 299 3.75 -0.54 0.17
C VAL A 299 3.03 -1.28 -0.95
N TRP A 300 1.77 -1.63 -0.71
CA TRP A 300 0.79 -1.94 -1.74
C TRP A 300 0.30 -0.60 -2.31
N GLN A 301 0.67 -0.29 -3.53
CA GLN A 301 0.33 1.00 -4.14
C GLN A 301 -0.83 0.87 -5.11
N ASP A 302 -2.01 1.36 -4.73
CA ASP A 302 -3.09 1.54 -5.68
C ASP A 302 -2.79 2.72 -6.61
N PHE A 303 -3.14 2.59 -7.89
CA PHE A 303 -3.36 3.75 -8.73
C PHE A 303 -4.63 4.47 -8.30
N MET A 304 -4.68 5.79 -8.49
CA MET A 304 -5.70 6.64 -7.89
C MET A 304 -7.06 6.53 -8.61
N PHE A 305 -7.66 5.33 -8.52
CA PHE A 305 -8.99 5.00 -8.99
C PHE A 305 -9.71 4.21 -7.90
N ALA A 306 -10.92 4.65 -7.54
CA ALA A 306 -11.71 3.99 -6.50
C ALA A 306 -13.19 4.24 -6.70
N CYS A 307 -13.98 3.20 -6.51
CA CYS A 307 -15.44 3.27 -6.29
C CYS A 307 -16.19 4.18 -7.27
N ALA A 308 -15.80 4.22 -8.54
CA ALA A 308 -16.43 5.03 -9.59
C ALA A 308 -16.21 4.42 -10.97
N SER A 309 -17.09 4.74 -11.92
CA SER A 309 -16.86 4.41 -13.33
C SER A 309 -16.06 5.52 -14.01
N TYR A 310 -15.00 5.14 -14.70
CA TYR A 310 -14.15 6.06 -15.47
C TYR A 310 -14.28 5.74 -16.96
N GLU A 311 -14.82 6.69 -17.72
CA GLU A 311 -14.89 6.55 -19.17
C GLU A 311 -13.62 7.10 -19.81
N LEU A 312 -13.04 6.32 -20.72
CA LEU A 312 -11.84 6.70 -21.45
C LEU A 312 -12.22 7.51 -22.69
N GLU A 313 -11.88 8.79 -22.63
CA GLU A 313 -11.83 9.69 -23.77
C GLU A 313 -10.37 10.04 -24.04
N ASP A 314 -10.01 10.35 -25.28
CA ASP A 314 -8.62 10.54 -25.72
C ASP A 314 -7.80 11.46 -24.80
N VAL A 315 -8.37 12.62 -24.43
CA VAL A 315 -7.69 13.60 -23.56
C VAL A 315 -7.52 13.06 -22.14
N PHE A 316 -8.54 12.38 -21.62
CA PHE A 316 -8.49 11.80 -20.28
C PHE A 316 -7.52 10.63 -20.23
N GLU A 317 -7.55 9.74 -21.23
CA GLU A 317 -6.62 8.61 -21.34
C GLU A 317 -5.17 9.10 -21.42
N ALA A 318 -4.88 10.08 -22.28
CA ALA A 318 -3.53 10.65 -22.37
C ALA A 318 -3.05 11.23 -21.04
N ASN A 319 -3.93 11.93 -20.33
CA ASN A 319 -3.61 12.54 -19.03
C ASN A 319 -3.34 11.49 -17.94
N ILE A 320 -4.17 10.43 -17.83
CA ILE A 320 -3.94 9.39 -16.83
C ILE A 320 -2.71 8.52 -17.16
N CYS A 321 -2.43 8.26 -18.43
CA CYS A 321 -1.19 7.59 -18.84
C CYS A 321 0.05 8.38 -18.41
N ALA A 322 0.01 9.71 -18.56
CA ALA A 322 1.09 10.59 -18.10
C ALA A 322 1.24 10.56 -16.57
N GLU A 323 0.13 10.65 -15.82
CA GLU A 323 0.12 10.55 -14.36
C GLU A 323 0.73 9.22 -13.88
N ILE A 324 0.30 8.11 -14.48
CA ILE A 324 0.76 6.77 -14.14
C ILE A 324 2.27 6.64 -14.40
N ARG A 325 2.74 7.01 -15.61
CA ARG A 325 4.17 6.98 -15.94
C ARG A 325 5.02 7.79 -14.97
N GLN A 326 4.64 9.03 -14.70
CA GLN A 326 5.37 9.91 -13.81
C GLN A 326 5.49 9.32 -12.41
N ASN A 327 4.42 8.74 -11.87
CA ASN A 327 4.45 8.17 -10.53
C ASN A 327 5.20 6.84 -10.46
N ILE A 328 5.10 5.96 -11.47
CA ILE A 328 5.95 4.77 -11.55
C ILE A 328 7.42 5.19 -11.59
N ARG A 329 7.82 6.08 -12.48
CA ARG A 329 9.20 6.59 -12.61
C ARG A 329 9.75 7.19 -11.32
N ARG A 330 8.90 7.91 -10.58
CA ARG A 330 9.24 8.51 -9.29
C ARG A 330 9.47 7.46 -8.20
N LEU A 331 8.68 6.37 -8.18
CA LEU A 331 8.60 5.44 -7.06
C LEU A 331 9.29 4.09 -7.29
N ARG A 332 9.56 3.69 -8.54
CA ARG A 332 10.11 2.37 -8.90
C ARG A 332 11.47 2.04 -8.26
N SER A 333 12.22 3.05 -7.81
CA SER A 333 13.49 2.84 -7.10
C SER A 333 13.34 2.71 -5.58
N GLN A 334 12.11 2.89 -5.02
CA GLN A 334 11.86 2.71 -3.60
C GLN A 334 11.75 1.21 -3.27
N PRO A 335 12.59 0.66 -2.39
CA PRO A 335 12.55 -0.76 -2.06
C PRO A 335 11.25 -1.18 -1.37
N CYS A 336 10.51 -0.25 -0.76
CA CYS A 336 9.22 -0.54 -0.12
C CYS A 336 8.11 -0.88 -1.11
N ILE A 337 8.17 -0.47 -2.39
CA ILE A 337 7.10 -0.80 -3.36
C ILE A 337 7.01 -2.31 -3.54
N GLY A 338 5.89 -2.88 -3.08
CA GLY A 338 5.61 -4.31 -3.12
C GLY A 338 4.85 -4.75 -4.35
N LEU A 339 3.85 -3.97 -4.74
CA LEU A 339 3.08 -4.18 -5.97
C LEU A 339 2.38 -2.89 -6.41
N TRP A 340 1.99 -2.86 -7.68
CA TRP A 340 1.10 -1.87 -8.26
C TRP A 340 -0.29 -2.45 -8.43
N CYS A 341 -1.33 -1.76 -7.93
CA CYS A 341 -2.72 -2.20 -8.03
C CYS A 341 -3.55 -1.22 -8.87
N GLY A 342 -4.35 -1.74 -9.79
CA GLY A 342 -5.09 -0.94 -10.77
C GLY A 342 -6.12 0.00 -10.15
N ASN A 343 -6.90 -0.50 -9.19
CA ASN A 343 -7.99 0.28 -8.57
C ASN A 343 -8.49 -0.34 -7.26
N ASN A 344 -9.31 0.45 -6.54
CA ASN A 344 -10.08 -0.03 -5.38
C ASN A 344 -11.53 -0.36 -5.77
N GLU A 345 -11.94 -1.60 -5.54
CA GLU A 345 -13.32 -2.15 -5.57
C GLU A 345 -14.08 -2.04 -6.89
N MET A 346 -13.44 -1.63 -7.97
CA MET A 346 -14.18 -1.44 -9.21
C MET A 346 -14.54 -2.76 -9.87
N GLU A 347 -13.65 -3.76 -9.86
CA GLU A 347 -13.91 -5.06 -10.49
C GLU A 347 -15.17 -5.72 -9.92
N THR A 348 -15.28 -5.79 -8.60
CA THR A 348 -16.45 -6.36 -7.91
C THR A 348 -17.74 -5.62 -8.24
N GLN A 349 -17.68 -4.29 -8.36
CA GLN A 349 -18.87 -3.49 -8.70
C GLN A 349 -19.29 -3.66 -10.16
N TYR A 350 -18.34 -3.95 -11.03
CA TYR A 350 -18.62 -4.25 -12.43
C TYR A 350 -19.14 -5.67 -12.59
N GLU A 351 -18.56 -6.65 -11.91
CA GLU A 351 -19.04 -8.04 -11.90
C GLU A 351 -20.49 -8.14 -11.41
N THR A 352 -20.83 -7.45 -10.32
CA THR A 352 -22.16 -7.46 -9.72
C THR A 352 -23.17 -6.53 -10.41
N LEU A 353 -22.76 -5.84 -11.48
CA LEU A 353 -23.59 -4.88 -12.23
C LEU A 353 -24.09 -3.69 -11.39
N ALA A 354 -23.38 -3.37 -10.30
CA ALA A 354 -23.83 -2.33 -9.38
C ALA A 354 -23.67 -0.91 -9.94
N TRP A 355 -22.58 -0.65 -10.68
CA TRP A 355 -22.28 0.70 -11.17
C TRP A 355 -22.31 0.90 -12.69
N PRO A 356 -21.84 -0.04 -13.52
CA PRO A 356 -21.77 0.24 -14.95
C PRO A 356 -23.18 0.33 -15.56
N GLN A 357 -23.39 1.39 -16.35
CA GLN A 357 -24.64 1.69 -17.01
C GLN A 357 -24.59 1.37 -18.51
N THR A 358 -23.40 1.29 -19.07
CA THR A 358 -23.19 1.16 -20.52
C THR A 358 -22.16 0.09 -20.86
N LYS A 359 -22.26 -0.46 -22.07
CA LYS A 359 -21.23 -1.39 -22.60
C LYS A 359 -19.87 -0.72 -22.73
N LYS A 360 -19.84 0.59 -23.00
CA LYS A 360 -18.60 1.36 -23.08
C LYS A 360 -17.84 1.33 -21.76
N GLN A 361 -18.53 1.54 -20.64
CA GLN A 361 -17.90 1.50 -19.31
C GLN A 361 -17.24 0.16 -19.01
N TYR A 362 -17.90 -0.97 -19.36
CA TYR A 362 -17.27 -2.30 -19.26
C TYR A 362 -16.01 -2.43 -20.11
N TYR A 363 -16.09 -1.98 -21.35
CA TYR A 363 -14.98 -2.04 -22.27
C TYR A 363 -13.80 -1.16 -21.79
N ASP A 364 -14.10 0.05 -21.34
CA ASP A 364 -13.13 1.00 -20.83
C ASP A 364 -12.43 0.49 -19.56
N TYR A 365 -13.15 -0.24 -18.68
CA TYR A 365 -12.55 -0.88 -17.51
C TYR A 365 -11.48 -1.89 -17.92
N ILE A 366 -11.81 -2.87 -18.75
CA ILE A 366 -10.86 -3.89 -19.24
C ILE A 366 -9.68 -3.21 -19.94
N ARG A 367 -9.97 -2.24 -20.83
CA ARG A 367 -8.95 -1.51 -21.57
C ARG A 367 -7.97 -0.79 -20.62
N LEU A 368 -8.47 -0.14 -19.57
CA LEU A 368 -7.65 0.61 -18.64
C LEU A 368 -6.85 -0.31 -17.71
N TYR A 369 -7.54 -1.18 -16.96
CA TYR A 369 -6.93 -1.92 -15.86
C TYR A 369 -6.28 -3.24 -16.26
N GLU A 370 -6.68 -3.84 -17.38
CA GLU A 370 -6.13 -5.12 -17.81
C GLU A 370 -5.24 -5.01 -19.07
N TYR A 371 -5.21 -3.83 -19.72
CA TYR A 371 -4.37 -3.61 -20.90
C TYR A 371 -3.44 -2.40 -20.78
N ILE A 372 -3.96 -1.17 -20.56
CA ILE A 372 -3.14 0.05 -20.57
C ILE A 372 -2.20 0.09 -19.37
N ILE A 373 -2.73 -0.02 -18.15
CA ILE A 373 -1.91 0.11 -16.93
C ILE A 373 -0.84 -1.00 -16.84
N PRO A 374 -1.16 -2.30 -17.01
CA PRO A 374 -0.11 -3.33 -16.96
C PRO A 374 0.97 -3.15 -18.03
N LYS A 375 0.61 -2.63 -19.22
CA LYS A 375 1.59 -2.27 -20.24
C LYS A 375 2.52 -1.16 -19.75
N LEU A 376 1.97 -0.08 -19.17
CA LEU A 376 2.76 1.01 -18.63
C LEU A 376 3.66 0.56 -17.47
N VAL A 377 3.16 -0.29 -16.57
CA VAL A 377 3.97 -0.88 -15.51
C VAL A 377 5.11 -1.69 -16.10
N LYS A 378 4.83 -2.55 -17.10
CA LYS A 378 5.87 -3.37 -17.75
C LYS A 378 6.92 -2.55 -18.49
N GLU A 379 6.54 -1.41 -19.06
CA GLU A 379 7.46 -0.48 -19.73
C GLU A 379 8.35 0.26 -18.74
N GLU A 380 7.80 0.73 -17.60
CA GLU A 380 8.49 1.64 -16.69
C GLU A 380 9.12 0.93 -15.47
N ASP A 381 8.59 -0.23 -15.05
CA ASP A 381 9.05 -1.02 -13.91
C ASP A 381 8.90 -2.52 -14.21
N PRO A 382 9.75 -3.07 -15.13
CA PRO A 382 9.56 -4.37 -15.75
C PRO A 382 9.61 -5.56 -14.77
N ASP A 383 10.19 -5.38 -13.59
CA ASP A 383 10.34 -6.42 -12.56
C ASP A 383 9.24 -6.34 -11.48
N ALA A 384 8.38 -5.30 -11.52
CA ALA A 384 7.32 -5.13 -10.55
C ALA A 384 6.10 -6.02 -10.85
N PHE A 385 5.42 -6.43 -9.78
CA PHE A 385 4.14 -7.13 -9.88
C PHE A 385 3.00 -6.13 -10.04
N TYR A 386 2.09 -6.42 -10.97
CA TYR A 386 0.86 -5.67 -11.19
C TYR A 386 -0.36 -6.52 -10.86
N TRP A 387 -1.34 -5.92 -10.15
CA TRP A 387 -2.62 -6.52 -9.79
C TRP A 387 -3.78 -5.65 -10.32
N PRO A 388 -4.79 -6.20 -11.01
CA PRO A 388 -5.75 -5.38 -11.78
C PRO A 388 -6.72 -4.58 -10.91
N SER A 389 -7.10 -5.10 -9.76
CA SER A 389 -8.03 -4.48 -8.80
C SER A 389 -7.79 -5.02 -7.40
N SER A 390 -8.31 -4.36 -6.38
CA SER A 390 -8.43 -4.89 -5.02
C SER A 390 -9.89 -4.68 -4.56
N PRO A 391 -10.66 -5.77 -4.30
CA PRO A 391 -10.25 -7.16 -4.46
C PRO A 391 -10.22 -7.62 -5.92
N SER A 392 -9.50 -8.72 -6.17
CA SER A 392 -9.50 -9.38 -7.47
C SER A 392 -9.10 -10.86 -7.36
N SER A 393 -9.53 -11.65 -8.33
CA SER A 393 -9.03 -13.03 -8.55
C SER A 393 -8.08 -13.12 -9.76
N GLY A 394 -7.64 -11.97 -10.29
CA GLY A 394 -6.73 -11.86 -11.42
C GLY A 394 -7.31 -11.19 -12.67
N GLY A 395 -8.50 -10.58 -12.56
CA GLY A 395 -9.16 -9.84 -13.63
C GLY A 395 -10.31 -10.58 -14.32
N ASN A 396 -10.79 -10.04 -15.43
CA ASN A 396 -11.88 -10.56 -16.27
C ASN A 396 -13.26 -10.62 -15.61
N TYR A 397 -13.49 -9.95 -14.50
CA TYR A 397 -14.74 -10.02 -13.72
C TYR A 397 -15.10 -11.45 -13.27
N GLU A 398 -14.11 -12.30 -13.04
CA GLU A 398 -14.32 -13.69 -12.66
C GLU A 398 -14.20 -13.88 -11.15
N ASN A 399 -15.32 -13.81 -10.44
CA ASN A 399 -15.37 -14.03 -8.99
C ASN A 399 -14.32 -13.18 -8.25
N SER A 400 -14.36 -11.88 -8.48
CA SER A 400 -13.34 -10.90 -8.06
C SER A 400 -13.08 -10.84 -6.55
N ASN A 401 -13.92 -11.45 -5.72
CA ASN A 401 -13.77 -11.55 -4.28
C ASN A 401 -13.75 -13.02 -3.82
N ALA A 402 -13.05 -13.88 -4.58
CA ALA A 402 -12.99 -15.31 -4.34
C ALA A 402 -12.22 -15.65 -3.07
N GLU A 403 -12.71 -16.62 -2.30
CA GLU A 403 -12.07 -17.02 -1.04
C GLU A 403 -10.68 -17.64 -1.22
N ASN A 404 -10.46 -18.30 -2.35
CA ASN A 404 -9.30 -19.17 -2.58
C ASN A 404 -8.31 -18.68 -3.64
N VAL A 405 -8.50 -17.48 -4.18
CA VAL A 405 -7.62 -16.88 -5.20
C VAL A 405 -7.54 -15.37 -4.98
N GLY A 406 -6.35 -14.80 -5.05
CA GLY A 406 -6.15 -13.36 -4.98
C GLY A 406 -6.38 -12.78 -3.59
N ASP A 407 -6.85 -11.54 -3.56
CA ASP A 407 -7.14 -10.79 -2.35
C ASP A 407 -8.63 -10.55 -2.18
N VAL A 408 -9.05 -10.30 -0.94
CA VAL A 408 -10.46 -10.19 -0.55
C VAL A 408 -10.71 -8.94 0.26
N HIS A 409 -11.83 -8.26 -0.01
CA HIS A 409 -12.47 -7.30 0.88
C HIS A 409 -13.63 -7.99 1.60
N TYR A 410 -13.52 -8.15 2.93
CA TYR A 410 -14.55 -8.81 3.71
C TYR A 410 -15.28 -7.85 4.64
N TRP A 411 -16.53 -7.61 4.34
CA TRP A 411 -17.39 -6.69 5.06
C TRP A 411 -18.63 -7.36 5.69
N GLY A 412 -18.67 -8.67 5.78
CA GLY A 412 -19.74 -9.41 6.47
C GLY A 412 -19.85 -8.98 7.94
N VAL A 413 -18.74 -8.97 8.66
CA VAL A 413 -18.62 -8.29 9.95
C VAL A 413 -18.53 -6.79 9.68
N TRP A 414 -19.37 -6.00 10.24
CA TRP A 414 -19.62 -4.57 10.07
C TRP A 414 -20.73 -4.25 9.08
N HIS A 415 -20.51 -4.23 7.76
CA HIS A 415 -21.56 -3.88 6.79
C HIS A 415 -22.69 -4.91 6.74
N GLY A 416 -22.34 -6.18 6.79
CA GLY A 416 -23.30 -7.30 6.80
C GLY A 416 -23.96 -7.58 8.14
N ASN A 417 -23.53 -6.91 9.23
CA ASN A 417 -23.97 -7.18 10.61
C ASN A 417 -23.76 -8.63 11.08
N GLU A 418 -22.83 -9.36 10.48
CA GLU A 418 -22.47 -10.71 10.92
C GLU A 418 -21.74 -10.69 12.27
N PRO A 419 -21.90 -11.72 13.11
CA PRO A 419 -21.15 -11.80 14.35
C PRO A 419 -19.65 -11.97 14.09
N PHE A 420 -18.79 -11.64 15.06
CA PHE A 420 -17.33 -11.78 14.93
C PHE A 420 -16.90 -13.20 14.61
N THR A 421 -17.67 -14.22 15.04
CA THR A 421 -17.43 -15.63 14.73
C THR A 421 -17.52 -15.94 13.24
N ALA A 422 -18.12 -15.08 12.43
CA ALA A 422 -18.20 -15.25 10.98
C ALA A 422 -16.82 -15.30 10.31
N TYR A 423 -15.81 -14.60 10.86
CA TYR A 423 -14.44 -14.72 10.35
C TYR A 423 -13.95 -16.18 10.32
N ARG A 424 -14.37 -17.04 11.23
CA ARG A 424 -13.97 -18.45 11.30
C ARG A 424 -14.53 -19.31 10.17
N LYS A 425 -15.52 -18.83 9.44
CA LYS A 425 -16.13 -19.55 8.32
C LYS A 425 -15.28 -19.45 7.05
N HIS A 426 -14.28 -18.55 7.03
CA HIS A 426 -13.52 -18.16 5.84
C HIS A 426 -12.05 -18.53 5.92
N HIS A 427 -11.45 -18.83 4.76
CA HIS A 427 -10.04 -19.20 4.62
C HIS A 427 -9.40 -18.44 3.44
N TYR A 428 -9.50 -17.11 3.49
CA TYR A 428 -8.98 -16.21 2.44
C TYR A 428 -7.47 -16.37 2.24
N ARG A 429 -7.01 -16.11 1.03
CA ARG A 429 -5.58 -16.11 0.68
C ARG A 429 -4.87 -14.86 1.18
N PHE A 430 -5.55 -13.72 1.04
CA PHE A 430 -5.07 -12.44 1.50
C PHE A 430 -6.28 -11.54 1.79
N LEU A 431 -6.37 -11.04 2.99
CA LEU A 431 -7.42 -10.11 3.38
C LEU A 431 -6.86 -8.70 3.30
N SER A 432 -7.16 -8.03 2.18
CA SER A 432 -6.62 -6.71 1.85
C SER A 432 -7.46 -5.55 2.39
N GLU A 433 -8.73 -5.84 2.78
CA GLU A 433 -9.57 -4.85 3.43
C GLU A 433 -10.66 -5.53 4.28
N PHE A 434 -10.71 -5.17 5.54
CA PHE A 434 -11.77 -5.48 6.51
C PHE A 434 -11.64 -4.55 7.69
N GLY A 435 -12.74 -4.23 8.36
CA GLY A 435 -12.67 -3.23 9.41
C GLY A 435 -13.90 -3.17 10.31
N PHE A 436 -13.80 -2.38 11.36
CA PHE A 436 -14.86 -2.12 12.31
C PHE A 436 -14.76 -0.68 12.83
N GLN A 437 -15.88 0.04 12.98
CA GLN A 437 -15.85 1.42 13.46
C GLN A 437 -15.81 1.55 14.98
N SER A 438 -15.20 2.64 15.43
CA SER A 438 -15.38 3.15 16.79
C SER A 438 -15.36 4.66 16.84
N PHE A 439 -15.85 5.22 17.93
CA PHE A 439 -15.67 6.64 18.22
C PHE A 439 -14.22 6.93 18.59
N PRO A 440 -13.70 8.14 18.30
CA PRO A 440 -12.40 8.58 18.80
C PRO A 440 -12.42 8.74 20.32
N ALA A 441 -11.23 8.84 20.92
CA ALA A 441 -11.10 9.05 22.36
C ALA A 441 -11.77 10.35 22.82
N LEU A 442 -12.24 10.39 24.07
CA LEU A 442 -12.89 11.56 24.66
C LEU A 442 -12.06 12.85 24.53
N GLN A 443 -10.74 12.75 24.67
CA GLN A 443 -9.85 13.90 24.49
C GLN A 443 -9.93 14.48 23.07
N THR A 444 -10.13 13.64 22.06
CA THR A 444 -10.34 14.05 20.66
C THR A 444 -11.72 14.66 20.48
N VAL A 445 -12.76 14.03 21.03
CA VAL A 445 -14.14 14.54 20.97
C VAL A 445 -14.24 15.94 21.62
N ARG A 446 -13.53 16.17 22.72
CA ARG A 446 -13.48 17.49 23.40
C ARG A 446 -12.92 18.62 22.55
N ARG A 447 -12.19 18.31 21.48
CA ARG A 447 -11.59 19.32 20.58
C ARG A 447 -12.57 19.91 19.58
N PHE A 448 -13.69 19.23 19.34
CA PHE A 448 -14.72 19.66 18.40
C PHE A 448 -16.14 19.73 18.99
N THR A 449 -16.30 19.48 20.30
CA THR A 449 -17.60 19.51 20.98
C THR A 449 -17.58 20.38 22.22
N ASP A 450 -18.67 21.09 22.46
CA ASP A 450 -18.99 21.66 23.75
C ASP A 450 -19.62 20.60 24.68
N LYS A 451 -19.80 20.93 25.98
CA LYS A 451 -20.36 19.94 26.93
C LYS A 451 -21.76 19.46 26.54
N GLY A 452 -22.59 20.34 25.96
CA GLY A 452 -23.94 19.99 25.50
C GLY A 452 -23.98 19.06 24.31
N ASP A 453 -22.89 19.01 23.50
CA ASP A 453 -22.80 18.16 22.31
C ASP A 453 -22.28 16.75 22.61
N ARG A 454 -21.84 16.48 23.84
CA ARG A 454 -21.25 15.17 24.20
C ARG A 454 -22.33 14.13 24.43
N ASN A 455 -23.05 13.83 23.40
CA ASN A 455 -23.97 12.71 23.25
C ASN A 455 -24.07 12.34 21.76
N ILE A 456 -24.33 11.08 21.45
CA ILE A 456 -24.36 10.57 20.06
C ILE A 456 -25.52 11.14 19.23
N TYR A 457 -26.51 11.78 19.86
CA TYR A 457 -27.68 12.36 19.19
C TYR A 457 -27.49 13.85 18.93
N SER A 458 -26.40 14.46 19.36
CA SER A 458 -26.13 15.86 19.07
C SER A 458 -25.80 16.05 17.60
N ARG A 459 -26.21 17.20 17.05
CA ARG A 459 -25.93 17.54 15.66
C ARG A 459 -24.42 17.53 15.35
N VAL A 460 -23.58 17.95 16.31
CA VAL A 460 -22.12 17.95 16.14
C VAL A 460 -21.60 16.51 16.01
N MET A 461 -21.99 15.61 16.92
CA MET A 461 -21.56 14.21 16.86
C MET A 461 -22.09 13.50 15.60
N GLU A 462 -23.32 13.79 15.15
CA GLU A 462 -23.85 13.26 13.88
C GLU A 462 -23.04 13.74 12.68
N MET A 463 -22.60 15.01 12.66
CA MET A 463 -21.77 15.54 11.58
C MET A 463 -20.38 14.87 11.55
N HIS A 464 -19.87 14.45 12.71
CA HIS A 464 -18.63 13.70 12.87
C HIS A 464 -18.81 12.17 12.79
N GLN A 465 -19.96 11.71 12.28
CA GLN A 465 -20.24 10.35 11.82
C GLN A 465 -20.67 10.41 10.36
N ARG A 466 -19.85 9.90 9.46
CA ARG A 466 -20.10 10.02 8.01
C ARG A 466 -20.80 8.80 7.41
N ASN A 467 -20.83 7.69 8.12
CA ASN A 467 -21.57 6.50 7.73
C ASN A 467 -22.97 6.50 8.39
N THR A 468 -24.03 6.55 7.59
CA THR A 468 -25.41 6.79 8.04
C THR A 468 -25.96 5.74 9.00
N ALA A 469 -25.49 4.51 8.96
CA ALA A 469 -25.97 3.40 9.80
C ALA A 469 -25.06 3.10 11.00
N ALA A 470 -23.89 3.74 11.08
CA ALA A 470 -22.80 3.27 11.95
C ALA A 470 -23.10 3.39 13.46
N ASN A 471 -23.73 4.48 13.91
CA ASN A 471 -24.08 4.61 15.34
C ASN A 471 -25.01 3.48 15.79
N GLY A 472 -26.00 3.13 14.96
CA GLY A 472 -26.89 1.99 15.21
C GLY A 472 -26.16 0.66 15.22
N LYS A 473 -25.23 0.45 14.28
CA LYS A 473 -24.41 -0.77 14.23
C LYS A 473 -23.51 -0.91 15.46
N ILE A 474 -22.82 0.16 15.88
CA ILE A 474 -22.01 0.15 17.10
C ILE A 474 -22.86 -0.25 18.30
N MET A 475 -24.03 0.34 18.47
CA MET A 475 -24.94 0.03 19.58
C MET A 475 -25.46 -1.42 19.51
N ASN A 476 -25.78 -1.92 18.31
CA ASN A 476 -26.21 -3.30 18.11
C ASN A 476 -25.11 -4.28 18.54
N TYR A 477 -23.88 -4.12 18.08
CA TYR A 477 -22.77 -4.97 18.47
C TYR A 477 -22.40 -4.85 19.96
N ILE A 478 -22.49 -3.63 20.55
CA ILE A 478 -22.32 -3.45 22.01
C ILE A 478 -23.33 -4.30 22.77
N SER A 479 -24.61 -4.27 22.36
CA SER A 479 -25.67 -5.03 23.05
C SER A 479 -25.48 -6.54 23.02
N GLN A 480 -24.75 -7.04 22.03
CA GLN A 480 -24.43 -8.46 21.87
C GLN A 480 -23.15 -8.89 22.63
N THR A 481 -22.26 -7.93 22.92
CA THR A 481 -20.90 -8.25 23.39
C THR A 481 -20.65 -7.76 24.82
N TYR A 482 -21.17 -6.59 25.18
CA TYR A 482 -20.91 -5.91 26.44
C TYR A 482 -22.22 -5.51 27.16
N LEU A 483 -22.12 -5.14 28.42
CA LEU A 483 -23.18 -4.42 29.11
C LEU A 483 -23.32 -3.01 28.50
N TYR A 484 -24.54 -2.49 28.52
CA TYR A 484 -24.78 -1.13 28.02
C TYR A 484 -23.94 -0.10 28.79
N PRO A 485 -23.24 0.79 28.09
CA PRO A 485 -22.51 1.87 28.74
C PRO A 485 -23.47 2.83 29.46
N LYS A 486 -23.09 3.27 30.64
CA LYS A 486 -23.94 4.11 31.52
C LYS A 486 -23.96 5.58 31.11
N ASN A 487 -22.97 6.03 30.38
CA ASN A 487 -22.78 7.41 29.99
C ASN A 487 -21.99 7.51 28.68
N PHE A 488 -21.83 8.74 28.17
CA PHE A 488 -21.17 9.00 26.91
C PHE A 488 -19.68 8.57 26.91
N ASP A 489 -18.96 8.82 27.99
CA ASP A 489 -17.53 8.50 28.08
C ASP A 489 -17.31 6.98 28.04
N GLU A 490 -18.15 6.22 28.75
CA GLU A 490 -18.14 4.75 28.69
C GLU A 490 -18.52 4.25 27.30
N LEU A 491 -19.47 4.89 26.61
CA LEU A 491 -19.83 4.52 25.24
C LEU A 491 -18.64 4.66 24.28
N LEU A 492 -17.92 5.77 24.34
CA LEU A 492 -16.71 5.96 23.52
C LEU A 492 -15.69 4.85 23.78
N TYR A 493 -15.44 4.56 25.06
CA TYR A 493 -14.51 3.51 25.48
C TYR A 493 -14.94 2.12 25.03
N CYS A 494 -16.20 1.75 25.30
CA CYS A 494 -16.73 0.44 24.87
C CYS A 494 -16.68 0.27 23.34
N SER A 495 -16.97 1.32 22.57
CA SER A 495 -16.88 1.23 21.11
C SER A 495 -15.47 0.92 20.62
N GLN A 496 -14.44 1.46 21.27
CA GLN A 496 -13.05 1.18 20.92
C GLN A 496 -12.62 -0.24 21.31
N LEU A 497 -13.05 -0.75 22.47
CA LEU A 497 -12.81 -2.13 22.84
C LEU A 497 -13.49 -3.09 21.87
N LEU A 498 -14.73 -2.78 21.48
CA LEU A 498 -15.50 -3.56 20.51
C LEU A 498 -14.79 -3.63 19.15
N GLN A 499 -14.30 -2.49 18.65
CA GLN A 499 -13.48 -2.44 17.43
C GLN A 499 -12.25 -3.34 17.56
N ALA A 500 -11.53 -3.22 18.67
CA ALA A 500 -10.32 -4.00 18.92
C ALA A 500 -10.61 -5.51 18.99
N ASP A 501 -11.68 -5.90 19.65
CA ASP A 501 -12.07 -7.33 19.78
C ASP A 501 -12.52 -7.90 18.43
N ALA A 502 -13.30 -7.15 17.64
CA ALA A 502 -13.75 -7.57 16.32
C ALA A 502 -12.57 -7.87 15.39
N ILE A 503 -11.63 -6.93 15.30
CA ILE A 503 -10.47 -7.07 14.40
C ILE A 503 -9.50 -8.13 14.91
N ARG A 504 -9.25 -8.17 16.22
CA ARG A 504 -8.42 -9.20 16.84
C ARG A 504 -8.92 -10.62 16.51
N TYR A 505 -10.23 -10.81 16.60
CA TYR A 505 -10.86 -12.09 16.31
C TYR A 505 -10.57 -12.57 14.88
N GLY A 506 -10.66 -11.66 13.89
CA GLY A 506 -10.32 -11.94 12.51
C GLY A 506 -8.82 -12.19 12.30
N VAL A 507 -7.96 -11.26 12.74
CA VAL A 507 -6.50 -11.37 12.55
C VAL A 507 -5.94 -12.64 13.17
N GLU A 508 -6.32 -12.95 14.41
CA GLU A 508 -5.85 -14.17 15.08
C GLU A 508 -6.29 -15.44 14.34
N HIS A 509 -7.52 -15.46 13.79
CA HIS A 509 -7.99 -16.56 12.98
C HIS A 509 -7.12 -16.72 11.73
N PHE A 510 -6.92 -15.68 10.93
CA PHE A 510 -6.15 -15.76 9.67
C PHE A 510 -4.67 -16.04 9.93
N ARG A 511 -4.09 -15.56 11.02
CA ARG A 511 -2.71 -15.88 11.40
C ARG A 511 -2.53 -17.35 11.79
N ARG A 512 -3.54 -18.01 12.36
CA ARG A 512 -3.52 -19.47 12.60
C ARG A 512 -3.46 -20.27 11.30
N PHE A 513 -3.97 -19.69 10.21
CA PHE A 513 -3.93 -20.29 8.86
C PHE A 513 -2.79 -19.74 7.99
N ARG A 514 -1.72 -19.27 8.62
CA ARG A 514 -0.52 -18.84 7.88
C ARG A 514 -0.05 -19.98 6.96
N GLY A 515 0.21 -19.65 5.69
CA GLY A 515 0.48 -20.61 4.62
C GLY A 515 -0.72 -20.73 3.68
N THR A 516 -1.95 -20.73 4.19
CA THR A 516 -3.17 -20.52 3.38
C THR A 516 -3.46 -19.03 3.25
N CYS A 517 -3.62 -18.33 4.37
CA CYS A 517 -3.69 -16.87 4.38
C CYS A 517 -2.29 -16.30 4.58
N MET A 518 -1.94 -15.34 3.73
CA MET A 518 -0.61 -14.70 3.77
C MET A 518 -0.67 -13.18 3.95
N GLY A 519 -1.82 -12.63 4.34
CA GLY A 519 -1.91 -11.22 4.68
C GLY A 519 -3.21 -10.81 5.32
N THR A 520 -3.11 -9.86 6.26
CA THR A 520 -4.23 -9.15 6.88
C THR A 520 -3.91 -7.66 6.92
N VAL A 521 -4.63 -6.89 6.10
CA VAL A 521 -4.51 -5.43 6.00
C VAL A 521 -5.84 -4.83 6.46
N VAL A 522 -5.80 -4.11 7.58
CA VAL A 522 -6.99 -3.61 8.26
C VAL A 522 -7.42 -2.26 7.67
N TRP A 523 -8.67 -2.11 7.36
CA TRP A 523 -9.26 -0.82 7.07
C TRP A 523 -9.60 -0.11 8.38
N GLN A 524 -8.90 0.95 8.84
CA GLN A 524 -7.77 1.68 8.25
C GLN A 524 -6.82 2.20 9.35
N LEU A 525 -5.60 2.63 9.00
CA LEU A 525 -4.65 3.15 9.99
C LEU A 525 -5.07 4.50 10.56
N ASN A 526 -5.40 5.48 9.69
CA ASN A 526 -5.48 6.91 10.03
C ASN A 526 -6.78 7.57 9.61
N ASP A 527 -7.06 8.72 10.20
CA ASP A 527 -8.17 9.60 9.86
C ASP A 527 -7.74 10.82 9.04
N ILE A 528 -8.66 11.33 8.23
CA ILE A 528 -8.50 12.56 7.43
C ILE A 528 -9.00 13.82 8.16
N TRP A 529 -9.80 13.67 9.18
CA TRP A 529 -10.35 14.68 10.08
C TRP A 529 -10.89 14.02 11.35
N PRO A 530 -11.21 14.76 12.44
CA PRO A 530 -11.76 14.14 13.65
C PRO A 530 -13.13 13.52 13.37
N VAL A 531 -13.28 12.20 13.48
CA VAL A 531 -14.48 11.47 13.05
C VAL A 531 -14.59 10.12 13.78
N ALA A 532 -15.80 9.58 13.89
CA ALA A 532 -16.00 8.17 14.16
C ALA A 532 -15.69 7.38 12.89
N SER A 533 -14.78 6.41 12.97
CA SER A 533 -14.23 5.73 11.81
C SER A 533 -13.65 4.37 12.15
N TRP A 534 -13.14 3.69 11.14
CA TRP A 534 -12.39 2.45 11.25
C TRP A 534 -10.92 2.65 11.68
N ALA A 535 -10.43 3.90 11.69
CA ALA A 535 -9.03 4.18 11.99
C ALA A 535 -8.59 3.62 13.35
N SER A 536 -7.37 3.10 13.41
CA SER A 536 -6.72 2.66 14.65
C SER A 536 -5.97 3.81 15.34
N VAL A 537 -5.54 4.83 14.56
CA VAL A 537 -4.96 6.09 15.06
C VAL A 537 -5.88 7.23 14.66
N ASP A 538 -6.37 8.00 15.64
CA ASP A 538 -7.27 9.09 15.35
C ASP A 538 -6.58 10.29 14.67
N TYR A 539 -7.38 11.26 14.20
CA TYR A 539 -6.89 12.44 13.48
C TYR A 539 -5.79 13.21 14.23
N TYR A 540 -5.78 13.23 15.54
CA TYR A 540 -4.77 13.93 16.33
C TYR A 540 -3.57 13.06 16.73
N GLY A 541 -3.51 11.82 16.23
CA GLY A 541 -2.42 10.88 16.50
C GLY A 541 -2.58 10.09 17.79
N ASN A 542 -3.77 10.09 18.39
CA ASN A 542 -4.01 9.25 19.56
C ASN A 542 -4.31 7.82 19.11
N TRP A 543 -3.64 6.86 19.71
CA TRP A 543 -3.94 5.45 19.52
C TRP A 543 -5.31 5.13 20.13
N LYS A 544 -6.18 4.53 19.31
CA LYS A 544 -7.41 3.91 19.78
C LYS A 544 -7.09 2.50 20.33
N ALA A 545 -8.03 1.86 21.00
CA ALA A 545 -7.84 0.51 21.54
C ALA A 545 -7.37 -0.49 20.47
N LEU A 546 -7.80 -0.30 19.23
CA LEU A 546 -7.40 -1.13 18.10
C LEU A 546 -5.88 -1.11 17.88
N GLN A 547 -5.24 0.08 17.89
CA GLN A 547 -3.78 0.16 17.66
C GLN A 547 -2.98 -0.61 18.72
N TYR A 548 -3.42 -0.57 19.98
CA TYR A 548 -2.82 -1.38 21.04
C TYR A 548 -3.09 -2.88 20.86
N ALA A 549 -4.25 -3.26 20.32
CA ALA A 549 -4.55 -4.64 19.99
C ALA A 549 -3.70 -5.13 18.81
N GLU A 550 -3.53 -4.30 17.77
CA GLU A 550 -2.69 -4.59 16.61
C GLU A 550 -1.24 -4.84 17.03
N LYS A 551 -0.69 -4.04 17.92
CA LYS A 551 0.65 -4.27 18.48
C LYS A 551 0.79 -5.67 19.11
N ARG A 552 -0.27 -6.22 19.71
CA ARG A 552 -0.27 -7.57 20.28
C ARG A 552 -0.53 -8.65 19.24
N MET A 553 -1.57 -8.48 18.39
CA MET A 553 -1.96 -9.50 17.43
C MET A 553 -1.00 -9.59 16.23
N PHE A 554 -0.19 -8.55 15.96
CA PHE A 554 0.87 -8.56 14.96
C PHE A 554 2.26 -8.86 15.54
N ALA A 555 2.38 -9.12 16.84
CA ALA A 555 3.64 -9.52 17.44
C ALA A 555 4.26 -10.73 16.72
N PRO A 556 5.61 -10.82 16.63
CA PRO A 556 6.30 -11.90 15.92
C PRO A 556 5.87 -13.29 16.38
N VAL A 557 5.58 -13.45 17.68
CA VAL A 557 5.02 -14.67 18.27
C VAL A 557 3.64 -14.36 18.83
N LEU A 558 2.64 -15.08 18.37
CA LEU A 558 1.26 -14.96 18.82
C LEU A 558 0.78 -16.27 19.46
N LEU A 559 0.25 -16.17 20.68
CA LEU A 559 -0.54 -17.22 21.32
C LEU A 559 -2.02 -16.85 21.19
N SER A 560 -2.81 -17.68 20.54
CA SER A 560 -4.24 -17.43 20.29
C SER A 560 -5.07 -18.72 20.29
#